data_fec17c5eb13e9324a2b2fdee1c6bd76c
#
_entry.id   fec17c5eb13e9324a2b2fdee1c6bd76c
#
_cell.length_a   1.000
_cell.length_b   1.000
_cell.length_c   1.000
_cell.angle_alpha   90.00
_cell.angle_beta   90.00
_cell.angle_gamma   90.00
#
_symmetry.space_group_name_H-M   'P 1'
#
loop_
_entity.id
_entity.type
_entity.pdbx_description
1 polymer ?
#
loop_
_entity_poly.entity_id
_entity_poly.type
_entity_poly.pdbx_seq_one_letter_code
_entity_poly.pdbx_strand_id
1 'polypeptide(L)'
;MVRGSPNPGHFGLPVRLKKTRQAAGYSRLALSLRAGCSDATVGYLEGGQRWSSLGTVARFASALGCSAVWLAYGLGTPEEAGAVDIAGLGLRLASVRAERGLTKADLVEATGLSSAAILGIERGAEARVDTVERIAKALGVSPGWLGYGIGPMVLPPHRRTRSAPATASP
;
A
#
# COMPACT_ATOMS: atom_id res chain seq x y z
N MET A 1 -17.09 -19.78 -0.16
CA MET A 1 -15.90 -18.91 -0.32
C MET A 1 -16.13 -17.65 0.51
N VAL A 2 -15.52 -17.55 1.68
CA VAL A 2 -15.62 -16.36 2.53
C VAL A 2 -14.77 -15.28 1.91
N ARG A 3 -15.40 -14.24 1.34
CA ARG A 3 -14.69 -13.03 0.92
C ARG A 3 -14.20 -12.36 2.21
N GLY A 4 -12.88 -12.34 2.41
CA GLY A 4 -12.29 -11.67 3.57
C GLY A 4 -12.77 -10.23 3.65
N SER A 5 -13.11 -9.79 4.86
CA SER A 5 -13.55 -8.42 5.12
C SER A 5 -12.52 -7.42 4.60
N PRO A 6 -12.96 -6.34 3.93
CA PRO A 6 -12.05 -5.32 3.43
C PRO A 6 -11.29 -4.68 4.60
N ASN A 7 -9.96 -4.53 4.46
CA ASN A 7 -9.16 -3.82 5.46
C ASN A 7 -9.47 -2.31 5.38
N PRO A 8 -9.83 -1.64 6.49
CA PRO A 8 -10.17 -0.21 6.51
C PRO A 8 -9.11 0.72 5.88
N GLY A 9 -7.82 0.37 5.96
CA GLY A 9 -6.73 1.13 5.34
C GLY A 9 -6.82 1.19 3.82
N HIS A 10 -7.43 0.19 3.20
CA HIS A 10 -7.56 0.08 1.75
C HIS A 10 -8.64 0.94 1.12
N PHE A 11 -9.66 1.33 1.86
CA PHE A 11 -10.72 2.17 1.31
C PHE A 11 -10.19 3.52 0.78
N GLY A 12 -9.01 3.93 1.24
CA GLY A 12 -8.40 5.17 0.78
C GLY A 12 -7.80 5.14 -0.62
N LEU A 13 -7.24 4.01 -1.10
CA LEU A 13 -6.60 3.93 -2.44
C LEU A 13 -7.57 4.30 -3.59
N PRO A 14 -8.78 3.71 -3.73
CA PRO A 14 -9.71 4.09 -4.77
C PRO A 14 -10.06 5.56 -4.76
N VAL A 15 -10.29 6.11 -3.56
CA VAL A 15 -10.65 7.53 -3.39
C VAL A 15 -9.46 8.43 -3.71
N ARG A 16 -8.25 8.11 -3.22
CA ARG A 16 -7.03 8.88 -3.53
C ARG A 16 -6.74 8.87 -5.02
N LEU A 17 -6.76 7.69 -5.67
CA LEU A 17 -6.53 7.57 -7.10
C LEU A 17 -7.50 8.43 -7.91
N LYS A 18 -8.80 8.31 -7.63
CA LYS A 18 -9.84 9.09 -8.34
C LYS A 18 -9.66 10.58 -8.15
N LYS A 19 -9.45 11.05 -6.92
CA LYS A 19 -9.28 12.48 -6.60
C LYS A 19 -8.03 13.05 -7.28
N THR A 20 -6.89 12.35 -7.19
CA THR A 20 -5.62 12.82 -7.78
C THR A 20 -5.71 12.84 -9.29
N ARG A 21 -6.31 11.81 -9.92
CA ARG A 21 -6.55 11.82 -11.37
C ARG A 21 -7.41 13.00 -11.81
N GLN A 22 -8.50 13.27 -11.11
CA GLN A 22 -9.40 14.40 -11.41
C GLN A 22 -8.69 15.74 -11.22
N ALA A 23 -7.93 15.90 -10.14
CA ALA A 23 -7.15 17.12 -9.89
C ALA A 23 -6.09 17.35 -10.97
N ALA A 24 -5.50 16.30 -11.54
CA ALA A 24 -4.58 16.36 -12.67
C ALA A 24 -5.28 16.58 -14.03
N GLY A 25 -6.61 16.65 -14.07
CA GLY A 25 -7.38 16.85 -15.30
C GLY A 25 -7.42 15.64 -16.23
N TYR A 26 -7.07 14.44 -15.76
CA TYR A 26 -7.03 13.25 -16.61
C TYR A 26 -8.37 12.51 -16.65
N SER A 27 -8.79 12.10 -17.86
CA SER A 27 -9.77 11.05 -18.02
C SER A 27 -9.20 9.70 -17.56
N ARG A 28 -10.05 8.68 -17.36
CA ARG A 28 -9.57 7.32 -17.08
C ARG A 28 -8.68 6.79 -18.20
N LEU A 29 -9.10 7.00 -19.44
CA LEU A 29 -8.33 6.61 -20.62
C LEU A 29 -6.97 7.31 -20.65
N ALA A 30 -6.92 8.62 -20.40
CA ALA A 30 -5.66 9.35 -20.38
C ALA A 30 -4.70 8.81 -19.30
N LEU A 31 -5.19 8.52 -18.11
CA LEU A 31 -4.38 7.94 -17.04
C LEU A 31 -3.93 6.52 -17.40
N SER A 32 -4.80 5.69 -17.99
CA SER A 32 -4.45 4.32 -18.36
C SER A 32 -3.33 4.27 -19.40
N LEU A 33 -3.38 5.13 -20.41
CA LEU A 33 -2.33 5.27 -21.43
C LEU A 33 -1.00 5.70 -20.80
N ARG A 34 -1.01 6.70 -19.91
CA ARG A 34 0.20 7.19 -19.22
C ARG A 34 0.80 6.14 -18.27
N ALA A 35 -0.03 5.36 -17.62
CA ALA A 35 0.41 4.30 -16.69
C ALA A 35 0.69 2.95 -17.39
N GLY A 36 0.50 2.85 -18.72
CA GLY A 36 0.71 1.62 -19.46
C GLY A 36 -0.20 0.48 -19.01
N CYS A 37 -1.49 0.77 -18.78
CA CYS A 37 -2.49 -0.23 -18.41
C CYS A 37 -3.79 -0.06 -19.21
N SER A 38 -4.74 -0.99 -19.06
CA SER A 38 -6.05 -0.86 -19.70
C SER A 38 -6.94 0.15 -18.98
N ASP A 39 -7.86 0.80 -19.70
CA ASP A 39 -8.87 1.71 -19.13
C ASP A 39 -9.71 1.02 -18.06
N ALA A 40 -10.08 -0.24 -18.27
CA ALA A 40 -10.78 -1.07 -17.31
C ALA A 40 -10.03 -1.19 -15.97
N THR A 41 -8.70 -1.20 -15.99
CA THR A 41 -7.88 -1.26 -14.76
C THR A 41 -8.12 -0.04 -13.87
N VAL A 42 -8.12 1.16 -14.46
CA VAL A 42 -8.40 2.41 -13.72
C VAL A 42 -9.82 2.37 -13.14
N GLY A 43 -10.80 1.95 -13.96
CA GLY A 43 -12.20 1.83 -13.53
C GLY A 43 -12.38 0.87 -12.35
N TYR A 44 -11.79 -0.32 -12.42
CA TYR A 44 -11.88 -1.32 -11.34
C TYR A 44 -11.20 -0.86 -10.05
N LEU A 45 -10.07 -0.15 -10.15
CA LEU A 45 -9.37 0.37 -8.99
C LEU A 45 -10.13 1.51 -8.32
N GLU A 46 -10.63 2.46 -9.10
CA GLU A 46 -11.44 3.57 -8.57
C GLU A 46 -12.78 3.10 -7.98
N GLY A 47 -13.32 2.00 -8.51
CA GLY A 47 -14.53 1.36 -8.00
C GLY A 47 -14.29 0.42 -6.81
N GLY A 48 -13.03 0.22 -6.38
CA GLY A 48 -12.69 -0.69 -5.29
C GLY A 48 -12.96 -2.17 -5.58
N GLN A 49 -13.15 -2.53 -6.85
CA GLN A 49 -13.53 -3.89 -7.27
C GLN A 49 -12.35 -4.85 -7.33
N ARG A 50 -11.14 -4.35 -7.45
CA ARG A 50 -9.91 -5.13 -7.53
C ARG A 50 -8.81 -4.56 -6.65
N TRP A 51 -8.01 -5.46 -6.13
CA TRP A 51 -6.78 -5.13 -5.45
C TRP A 51 -5.67 -4.94 -6.48
N SER A 52 -4.83 -3.94 -6.28
CA SER A 52 -3.73 -3.65 -7.20
C SER A 52 -2.41 -4.22 -6.69
N SER A 53 -1.54 -4.60 -7.62
CA SER A 53 -0.15 -4.89 -7.29
C SER A 53 0.62 -3.61 -6.96
N LEU A 54 1.73 -3.75 -6.23
CA LEU A 54 2.66 -2.64 -5.95
C LEU A 54 3.11 -1.95 -7.23
N GLY A 55 3.47 -2.73 -8.25
CA GLY A 55 3.92 -2.21 -9.54
C GLY A 55 2.86 -1.38 -10.27
N THR A 56 1.61 -1.82 -10.23
CA THR A 56 0.51 -1.06 -10.85
C THR A 56 0.28 0.27 -10.12
N VAL A 57 0.31 0.29 -8.79
CA VAL A 57 0.16 1.54 -8.02
C VAL A 57 1.35 2.46 -8.25
N ALA A 58 2.58 1.93 -8.31
CA ALA A 58 3.77 2.73 -8.63
C ALA A 58 3.67 3.41 -10.00
N ARG A 59 3.16 2.69 -11.02
CA ARG A 59 2.93 3.29 -12.36
C ARG A 59 1.88 4.41 -12.33
N PHE A 60 0.79 4.26 -11.58
CA PHE A 60 -0.19 5.33 -11.40
C PHE A 60 0.42 6.52 -10.65
N ALA A 61 1.16 6.27 -9.59
CA ALA A 61 1.83 7.32 -8.84
C ALA A 61 2.80 8.12 -9.71
N SER A 62 3.61 7.44 -10.52
CA SER A 62 4.51 8.06 -11.50
C SER A 62 3.74 8.88 -12.55
N ALA A 63 2.66 8.33 -13.13
CA ALA A 63 1.84 9.01 -14.12
C ALA A 63 1.13 10.26 -13.57
N LEU A 64 0.85 10.28 -12.27
CA LEU A 64 0.18 11.37 -11.55
C LEU A 64 1.16 12.33 -10.87
N GLY A 65 2.47 12.03 -10.89
CA GLY A 65 3.48 12.84 -10.20
C GLY A 65 3.35 12.84 -8.68
N CYS A 66 2.87 11.74 -8.08
CA CYS A 66 2.66 11.67 -6.63
C CYS A 66 3.38 10.48 -5.98
N SER A 67 3.43 10.48 -4.65
CA SER A 67 4.02 9.41 -3.85
C SER A 67 3.26 8.09 -4.01
N ALA A 68 3.96 6.99 -4.34
CA ALA A 68 3.40 5.65 -4.40
C ALA A 68 2.95 5.17 -3.00
N VAL A 69 3.68 5.53 -1.95
CA VAL A 69 3.35 5.18 -0.56
C VAL A 69 2.09 5.91 -0.12
N TRP A 70 2.00 7.21 -0.41
CA TRP A 70 0.78 7.96 -0.12
C TRP A 70 -0.41 7.42 -0.93
N LEU A 71 -0.24 7.16 -2.21
CA LEU A 71 -1.33 6.64 -3.05
C LEU A 71 -1.81 5.27 -2.56
N ALA A 72 -0.88 4.35 -2.23
CA ALA A 72 -1.20 3.01 -1.75
C ALA A 72 -1.82 3.01 -0.35
N TYR A 73 -1.18 3.68 0.60
CA TYR A 73 -1.43 3.50 2.04
C TYR A 73 -1.91 4.77 2.75
N GLY A 74 -1.85 5.94 2.12
CA GLY A 74 -2.18 7.22 2.74
C GLY A 74 -1.13 7.67 3.76
N LEU A 75 0.09 7.18 3.65
CA LEU A 75 1.21 7.55 4.53
C LEU A 75 2.05 8.65 3.87
N GLY A 76 2.49 9.63 4.65
CA GLY A 76 3.19 10.80 4.12
C GLY A 76 2.28 11.72 3.33
N THR A 77 2.86 12.48 2.42
CA THR A 77 2.15 13.44 1.56
C THR A 77 2.26 13.04 0.07
N PRO A 78 1.35 13.51 -0.80
CA PRO A 78 1.42 13.22 -2.22
C PRO A 78 2.70 13.75 -2.88
N GLU A 79 3.30 14.81 -2.35
CA GLU A 79 4.50 15.47 -2.89
C GLU A 79 5.79 14.72 -2.54
N GLU A 80 5.77 13.85 -1.53
CA GLU A 80 6.93 13.04 -1.10
C GLU A 80 7.17 11.87 -2.07
N ALA A 81 7.39 12.19 -3.35
CA ALA A 81 7.76 11.20 -4.34
C ALA A 81 9.20 10.73 -4.10
N GLY A 82 9.40 9.42 -4.07
CA GLY A 82 10.72 8.81 -3.93
C GLY A 82 10.93 7.70 -4.95
N ALA A 83 12.18 7.32 -5.16
CA ALA A 83 12.50 6.15 -5.98
C ALA A 83 11.94 4.89 -5.32
N VAL A 84 11.11 4.15 -6.04
CA VAL A 84 10.51 2.90 -5.55
C VAL A 84 11.44 1.71 -5.78
N ASP A 85 11.65 0.90 -4.75
CA ASP A 85 12.34 -0.38 -4.84
C ASP A 85 11.37 -1.52 -4.49
N ILE A 86 10.61 -1.96 -5.49
CA ILE A 86 9.69 -3.10 -5.33
C ILE A 86 10.47 -4.42 -5.33
N ALA A 87 11.57 -4.49 -6.08
CA ALA A 87 12.38 -5.71 -6.19
C ALA A 87 12.97 -6.14 -4.84
N GLY A 88 13.32 -5.18 -3.98
CA GLY A 88 13.81 -5.43 -2.63
C GLY A 88 12.78 -5.92 -1.61
N LEU A 89 11.49 -5.99 -1.96
CA LEU A 89 10.43 -6.44 -1.04
C LEU A 89 10.75 -7.80 -0.39
N GLY A 90 11.14 -8.78 -1.19
CA GLY A 90 11.40 -10.14 -0.71
C GLY A 90 12.56 -10.19 0.31
N LEU A 91 13.63 -9.44 0.02
CA LEU A 91 14.77 -9.33 0.93
C LEU A 91 14.39 -8.63 2.24
N ARG A 92 13.68 -7.50 2.16
CA ARG A 92 13.19 -6.79 3.36
C ARG A 92 12.30 -7.67 4.22
N LEU A 93 11.38 -8.41 3.59
CA LEU A 93 10.51 -9.36 4.29
C LEU A 93 11.32 -10.44 5.00
N ALA A 94 12.23 -11.11 4.30
CA ALA A 94 13.03 -12.19 4.85
C ALA A 94 13.94 -11.71 6.00
N SER A 95 14.60 -10.54 5.85
CA SER A 95 15.45 -9.95 6.87
C SER A 95 14.69 -9.65 8.15
N VAL A 96 13.57 -8.88 8.05
CA VAL A 96 12.79 -8.52 9.24
C VAL A 96 12.18 -9.73 9.93
N ARG A 97 11.71 -10.71 9.15
CA ARG A 97 11.19 -11.95 9.71
C ARG A 97 12.27 -12.68 10.51
N ALA A 98 13.48 -12.81 9.94
CA ALA A 98 14.60 -13.47 10.59
C ALA A 98 15.08 -12.71 11.85
N GLU A 99 15.22 -11.38 11.77
CA GLU A 99 15.60 -10.52 12.90
C GLU A 99 14.64 -10.65 14.10
N ARG A 100 13.38 -10.94 13.82
CA ARG A 100 12.35 -11.15 14.86
C ARG A 100 12.19 -12.59 15.29
N GLY A 101 13.02 -13.50 14.80
CA GLY A 101 12.96 -14.92 15.11
C GLY A 101 11.67 -15.60 14.62
N LEU A 102 10.95 -14.99 13.68
CA LEU A 102 9.68 -15.52 13.19
C LEU A 102 9.91 -16.58 12.09
N THR A 103 9.16 -17.66 12.18
CA THR A 103 9.08 -18.66 11.11
C THR A 103 8.11 -18.23 10.02
N LYS A 104 8.10 -18.91 8.88
CA LYS A 104 7.07 -18.69 7.85
C LYS A 104 5.68 -19.11 8.36
N ALA A 105 5.62 -20.13 9.21
CA ALA A 105 4.37 -20.58 9.82
C ALA A 105 3.75 -19.49 10.71
N ASP A 106 4.56 -18.77 11.48
CA ASP A 106 4.09 -17.65 12.30
C ASP A 106 3.48 -16.54 11.44
N LEU A 107 4.10 -16.25 10.27
CA LEU A 107 3.54 -15.30 9.34
C LEU A 107 2.25 -15.79 8.67
N VAL A 108 2.15 -17.09 8.37
CA VAL A 108 0.91 -17.70 7.86
C VAL A 108 -0.23 -17.50 8.87
N GLU A 109 0.02 -17.80 10.14
CA GLU A 109 -0.94 -17.62 11.22
C GLU A 109 -1.35 -16.16 11.41
N ALA A 110 -0.35 -15.27 11.52
CA ALA A 110 -0.58 -13.85 11.76
C ALA A 110 -1.27 -13.12 10.58
N THR A 111 -1.01 -13.57 9.34
CA THR A 111 -1.51 -12.89 8.14
C THR A 111 -2.69 -13.60 7.48
N GLY A 112 -2.88 -14.89 7.74
CA GLY A 112 -3.83 -15.74 7.01
C GLY A 112 -3.47 -15.92 5.52
N LEU A 113 -2.22 -15.65 5.12
CA LEU A 113 -1.70 -15.95 3.79
C LEU A 113 -1.25 -17.42 3.72
N SER A 114 -1.22 -17.99 2.53
CA SER A 114 -0.63 -19.32 2.36
C SER A 114 0.90 -19.28 2.48
N SER A 115 1.49 -20.39 2.92
CA SER A 115 2.95 -20.55 2.96
C SER A 115 3.58 -20.34 1.57
N ALA A 116 2.91 -20.79 0.52
CA ALA A 116 3.35 -20.60 -0.86
C ALA A 116 3.37 -19.11 -1.26
N ALA A 117 2.39 -18.32 -0.81
CA ALA A 117 2.35 -16.88 -1.08
C ALA A 117 3.52 -16.15 -0.40
N ILE A 118 3.78 -16.44 0.88
CA ILE A 118 4.90 -15.86 1.62
C ILE A 118 6.22 -16.23 0.97
N LEU A 119 6.43 -17.52 0.66
CA LEU A 119 7.63 -17.99 -0.01
C LEU A 119 7.80 -17.36 -1.40
N GLY A 120 6.72 -17.21 -2.16
CA GLY A 120 6.73 -16.56 -3.46
C GLY A 120 7.22 -15.11 -3.36
N ILE A 121 6.70 -14.35 -2.39
CA ILE A 121 7.10 -12.95 -2.17
C ILE A 121 8.58 -12.87 -1.75
N GLU A 122 9.04 -13.73 -0.84
CA GLU A 122 10.47 -13.78 -0.46
C GLU A 122 11.39 -14.10 -1.66
N ARG A 123 10.87 -14.80 -2.66
CA ARG A 123 11.58 -15.13 -3.92
C ARG A 123 11.39 -14.11 -5.04
N GLY A 124 10.75 -12.99 -4.77
CA GLY A 124 10.56 -11.89 -5.71
C GLY A 124 9.26 -11.93 -6.50
N ALA A 125 8.29 -12.77 -6.12
CA ALA A 125 6.96 -12.69 -6.73
C ALA A 125 6.30 -11.35 -6.44
N GLU A 126 5.55 -10.84 -7.43
CA GLU A 126 4.80 -9.60 -7.27
C GLU A 126 3.74 -9.72 -6.18
N ALA A 127 3.68 -8.72 -5.31
CA ALA A 127 2.72 -8.67 -4.23
C ALA A 127 1.66 -7.59 -4.44
N ARG A 128 0.48 -7.83 -3.89
CA ARG A 128 -0.62 -6.86 -3.88
C ARG A 128 -0.48 -5.93 -2.67
N VAL A 129 -1.02 -4.73 -2.81
CA VAL A 129 -0.96 -3.69 -1.76
C VAL A 129 -1.55 -4.19 -0.44
N ASP A 130 -2.71 -4.88 -0.47
CA ASP A 130 -3.35 -5.46 0.71
C ASP A 130 -2.51 -6.57 1.37
N THR A 131 -1.85 -7.36 0.57
CA THR A 131 -0.97 -8.43 1.04
C THR A 131 0.23 -7.86 1.79
N VAL A 132 0.88 -6.83 1.22
CA VAL A 132 2.01 -6.16 1.86
C VAL A 132 1.60 -5.46 3.15
N GLU A 133 0.42 -4.82 3.18
CA GLU A 133 -0.09 -4.18 4.39
C GLU A 133 -0.33 -5.20 5.53
N ARG A 134 -0.90 -6.37 5.22
CA ARG A 134 -1.10 -7.45 6.21
C ARG A 134 0.22 -7.97 6.76
N ILE A 135 1.20 -8.20 5.89
CA ILE A 135 2.55 -8.63 6.29
C ILE A 135 3.23 -7.54 7.13
N ALA A 136 3.19 -6.29 6.70
CA ALA A 136 3.78 -5.17 7.41
C ALA A 136 3.19 -5.01 8.82
N LYS A 137 1.86 -5.16 8.95
CA LYS A 137 1.18 -5.16 10.24
C LYS A 137 1.64 -6.31 11.14
N ALA A 138 1.73 -7.52 10.61
CA ALA A 138 2.20 -8.69 11.37
C ALA A 138 3.66 -8.52 11.83
N LEU A 139 4.48 -7.91 10.99
CA LEU A 139 5.87 -7.59 11.32
C LEU A 139 6.04 -6.28 12.11
N GLY A 140 4.98 -5.48 12.35
CA GLY A 140 5.10 -4.18 13.02
C GLY A 140 6.02 -3.20 12.30
N VAL A 141 6.00 -3.18 10.97
CA VAL A 141 6.77 -2.26 10.12
C VAL A 141 5.86 -1.44 9.23
N SER A 142 6.42 -0.39 8.62
CA SER A 142 5.71 0.44 7.63
C SER A 142 5.46 -0.35 6.34
N PRO A 143 4.23 -0.39 5.80
CA PRO A 143 3.97 -0.99 4.51
C PRO A 143 4.63 -0.23 3.36
N GLY A 144 4.86 1.09 3.51
CA GLY A 144 5.60 1.90 2.55
C GLY A 144 7.06 1.50 2.47
N TRP A 145 7.71 1.32 3.63
CA TRP A 145 9.07 0.83 3.70
C TRP A 145 9.16 -0.62 3.19
N LEU A 146 8.29 -1.50 3.66
CA LEU A 146 8.31 -2.91 3.25
C LEU A 146 8.09 -3.07 1.75
N GLY A 147 7.06 -2.43 1.19
CA GLY A 147 6.65 -2.61 -0.21
C GLY A 147 7.50 -1.82 -1.21
N TYR A 148 7.87 -0.59 -0.89
CA TYR A 148 8.49 0.35 -1.82
C TYR A 148 9.91 0.78 -1.42
N GLY A 149 10.40 0.41 -0.24
CA GLY A 149 11.69 0.88 0.28
C GLY A 149 11.68 2.35 0.69
N ILE A 150 10.51 2.96 0.88
CA ILE A 150 10.35 4.40 1.12
C ILE A 150 9.86 4.65 2.54
N GLY A 151 10.46 5.66 3.17
CA GLY A 151 10.10 6.09 4.53
C GLY A 151 10.77 5.28 5.62
N PRO A 152 10.45 5.55 6.90
CA PRO A 152 11.02 4.84 8.03
C PRO A 152 10.47 3.41 8.13
N MET A 153 11.32 2.47 8.56
CA MET A 153 10.91 1.07 8.78
C MET A 153 9.78 0.95 9.80
N VAL A 154 9.84 1.72 10.89
CA VAL A 154 8.81 1.76 11.93
C VAL A 154 8.10 3.11 11.88
N LEU A 155 6.78 3.08 11.80
CA LEU A 155 6.00 4.30 11.86
C LEU A 155 6.04 4.87 13.29
N PRO A 156 6.21 6.20 13.44
CA PRO A 156 6.10 6.81 14.76
C PRO A 156 4.69 6.56 15.33
N PRO A 157 4.55 6.40 16.65
CA PRO A 157 3.25 6.23 17.28
C PRO A 157 2.36 7.41 16.88
N HIS A 158 1.15 7.11 16.38
CA HIS A 158 0.17 8.16 16.05
C HIS A 158 -0.05 9.03 17.28
N ARG A 159 0.39 10.29 17.24
CA ARG A 159 -0.10 11.28 18.17
C ARG A 159 -1.62 11.38 17.92
N ARG A 160 -2.41 10.78 18.81
CA ARG A 160 -3.82 11.11 18.90
C ARG A 160 -3.88 12.63 19.14
N THR A 161 -4.25 13.41 18.13
CA THR A 161 -4.67 14.79 18.32
C THR A 161 -5.87 14.71 19.26
N ARG A 162 -5.64 15.01 20.55
CA ARG A 162 -6.72 15.29 21.49
C ARG A 162 -7.47 16.46 20.84
N SER A 163 -8.67 16.20 20.38
CA SER A 163 -9.62 17.28 20.09
C SER A 163 -9.68 18.14 21.33
N ALA A 164 -9.25 19.39 21.21
CA ALA A 164 -9.40 20.35 22.29
C ALA A 164 -10.89 20.43 22.63
N PRO A 165 -11.27 20.41 23.92
CA PRO A 165 -12.66 20.63 24.30
C PRO A 165 -13.06 22.01 23.80
N ALA A 166 -14.19 22.09 23.08
CA ALA A 166 -14.80 23.35 22.74
C ALA A 166 -15.01 24.14 24.01
N THR A 167 -14.29 25.24 24.18
CA THR A 167 -14.54 26.23 25.22
C THR A 167 -15.90 26.83 24.93
N ALA A 168 -16.90 26.42 25.70
CA ALA A 168 -18.15 27.17 25.83
C ALA A 168 -17.80 28.54 26.39
N SER A 169 -18.05 29.58 25.64
CA SER A 169 -18.06 30.95 26.13
C SER A 169 -19.44 31.26 26.72
N PRO A 170 -19.49 32.07 27.80
CA PRO A 170 -20.70 32.44 28.52
C PRO A 170 -21.62 33.36 27.73
#